data_cb60957c938cdb37d21ea1134530d306
#
_entry.id   cb60957c938cdb37d21ea1134530d306
#
_cell.length_a   1.000
_cell.length_b   1.000
_cell.length_c   1.000
_cell.angle_alpha   90.00
_cell.angle_beta   90.00
_cell.angle_gamma   90.00
#
_symmetry.space_group_name_H-M   'P 1'
#
loop_
_entity.id
_entity.type
_entity.pdbx_description
1 polymer ?
#
loop_
_entity_poly.entity_id
_entity_poly.type
_entity_poly.pdbx_seq_one_letter_code
_entity_poly.pdbx_strand_id
1 'polypeptide(L)'
;MNMTKNSFMGLAAGLLFLATATFTYADNKADAAAHGNKGNELAQATKYDEAIVEFTKAIALSSKDARLYTDRGRVYRAAAKIPEALADFAKVIELTPKSEVGYLERGQTMMVQNKFDEALVEYNKAVELNPKNPVCYDRRGYAFYNLRKYEDAVRDYTASIQMKPDNPLTFNRRADAYVALVQFAQAVPDLETALKLKPDDFDTTQRLEYVKAKLVSPRPVVAAPPSTPAPPPPWKMSMPLKIGLGAGALIVIIIIAIIFLRRKSRGY
;
A
#
# COMPACT_ATOMS: atom_id res chain seq x y z
N MET A 1 -29.26 50.30 49.91
CA MET A 1 -28.03 50.39 49.13
C MET A 1 -27.08 49.26 49.56
N ASN A 2 -27.39 48.01 49.19
CA ASN A 2 -26.61 46.80 49.58
C ASN A 2 -26.49 45.77 48.39
N MET A 3 -26.22 46.28 47.17
CA MET A 3 -26.09 45.42 46.03
C MET A 3 -24.63 45.21 45.47
N THR A 4 -23.64 45.78 46.18
CA THR A 4 -22.25 45.78 45.60
C THR A 4 -21.32 44.70 46.16
N LYS A 5 -21.60 44.08 47.30
CA LYS A 5 -20.69 43.04 47.88
C LYS A 5 -20.86 41.66 47.26
N ASN A 6 -22.06 41.25 46.90
CA ASN A 6 -22.31 39.93 46.36
C ASN A 6 -21.87 39.79 44.87
N SER A 7 -21.88 40.88 44.09
CA SER A 7 -21.40 40.87 42.69
C SER A 7 -19.87 40.76 42.62
N PHE A 8 -19.12 41.34 43.53
CA PHE A 8 -17.64 41.25 43.56
C PHE A 8 -17.15 39.87 44.02
N MET A 9 -17.85 39.18 44.94
CA MET A 9 -17.50 37.83 45.36
C MET A 9 -17.74 36.80 44.24
N GLY A 10 -18.80 36.96 43.44
CA GLY A 10 -19.09 36.11 42.31
C GLY A 10 -18.06 36.24 41.19
N LEU A 11 -17.60 37.46 40.89
CA LEU A 11 -16.55 37.68 39.87
C LEU A 11 -15.18 37.18 40.33
N ALA A 12 -14.80 37.34 41.57
CA ALA A 12 -13.54 36.85 42.13
C ALA A 12 -13.49 35.30 42.18
N ALA A 13 -14.59 34.65 42.54
CA ALA A 13 -14.71 33.20 42.54
C ALA A 13 -14.66 32.63 41.10
N GLY A 14 -15.32 33.30 40.14
CA GLY A 14 -15.26 32.92 38.71
C GLY A 14 -13.86 33.06 38.11
N LEU A 15 -13.14 34.14 38.42
CA LEU A 15 -11.76 34.35 37.98
C LEU A 15 -10.78 33.35 38.61
N LEU A 16 -10.96 32.98 39.87
CA LEU A 16 -10.14 31.98 40.55
C LEU A 16 -10.40 30.59 39.98
N PHE A 17 -11.64 30.24 39.66
CA PHE A 17 -11.99 28.96 39.04
C PHE A 17 -11.46 28.85 37.61
N LEU A 18 -11.51 29.93 36.82
CA LEU A 18 -10.90 29.98 35.48
C LEU A 18 -9.36 29.88 35.56
N ALA A 19 -8.72 30.54 36.52
CA ALA A 19 -7.27 30.48 36.70
C ALA A 19 -6.79 29.08 37.12
N THR A 20 -7.49 28.41 38.03
CA THR A 20 -7.17 27.03 38.44
C THR A 20 -7.42 26.04 37.30
N ALA A 21 -8.50 26.18 36.53
CA ALA A 21 -8.81 25.32 35.40
C ALA A 21 -7.78 25.47 34.27
N THR A 22 -7.30 26.69 33.98
CA THR A 22 -6.24 26.91 32.97
C THR A 22 -4.89 26.39 33.43
N PHE A 23 -4.55 26.49 34.69
CA PHE A 23 -3.31 25.97 35.26
C PHE A 23 -3.28 24.45 35.20
N THR A 24 -4.33 23.77 35.69
CA THR A 24 -4.43 22.31 35.62
C THR A 24 -4.45 21.77 34.17
N TYR A 25 -5.07 22.50 33.24
CA TYR A 25 -5.04 22.14 31.82
C TYR A 25 -3.63 22.26 31.19
N ALA A 26 -2.88 23.31 31.57
CA ALA A 26 -1.52 23.50 31.10
C ALA A 26 -0.59 22.42 31.64
N ASP A 27 -0.71 22.06 32.93
CA ASP A 27 0.06 20.98 33.55
C ASP A 27 -0.26 19.62 32.89
N ASN A 28 -1.53 19.30 32.69
CA ASN A 28 -1.94 18.06 32.03
C ASN A 28 -1.37 17.93 30.58
N LYS A 29 -1.28 19.06 29.87
CA LYS A 29 -0.72 19.07 28.50
C LYS A 29 0.81 18.85 28.51
N ALA A 30 1.51 19.44 29.48
CA ALA A 30 2.95 19.25 29.66
C ALA A 30 3.26 17.80 30.06
N ASP A 31 2.51 17.24 31.00
CA ASP A 31 2.65 15.85 31.43
C ASP A 31 2.30 14.86 30.32
N ALA A 32 1.25 15.14 29.52
CA ALA A 32 0.92 14.32 28.35
C ALA A 32 2.06 14.33 27.32
N ALA A 33 2.69 15.48 27.08
CA ALA A 33 3.84 15.56 26.19
C ALA A 33 5.06 14.81 26.74
N ALA A 34 5.33 14.89 28.05
CA ALA A 34 6.42 14.16 28.70
C ALA A 34 6.23 12.63 28.57
N HIS A 35 5.02 12.13 28.85
CA HIS A 35 4.69 10.71 28.65
C HIS A 35 4.76 10.30 27.18
N GLY A 36 4.29 11.14 26.25
CA GLY A 36 4.41 10.89 24.80
C GLY A 36 5.85 10.78 24.33
N ASN A 37 6.73 11.71 24.76
CA ASN A 37 8.15 11.67 24.45
C ASN A 37 8.82 10.39 24.99
N LYS A 38 8.54 10.05 26.24
CA LYS A 38 9.05 8.80 26.83
C LYS A 38 8.54 7.57 26.12
N GLY A 39 7.28 7.56 25.67
CA GLY A 39 6.72 6.52 24.82
C GLY A 39 7.50 6.35 23.52
N ASN A 40 7.86 7.47 22.86
CA ASN A 40 8.67 7.45 21.64
C ASN A 40 10.10 6.91 21.89
N GLU A 41 10.75 7.31 22.97
CA GLU A 41 12.07 6.80 23.37
C GLU A 41 12.04 5.28 23.60
N LEU A 42 11.04 4.80 24.32
CA LEU A 42 10.86 3.37 24.56
C LEU A 42 10.55 2.60 23.28
N ALA A 43 9.76 3.16 22.37
CA ALA A 43 9.46 2.57 21.07
C ALA A 43 10.74 2.45 20.21
N GLN A 44 11.60 3.47 20.20
CA GLN A 44 12.91 3.43 19.53
C GLN A 44 13.84 2.34 20.13
N ALA A 45 13.75 2.13 21.44
CA ALA A 45 14.45 1.07 22.14
C ALA A 45 13.77 -0.32 21.99
N THR A 46 12.75 -0.43 21.12
CA THR A 46 11.95 -1.67 20.90
C THR A 46 11.21 -2.20 22.13
N LYS A 47 11.09 -1.39 23.18
CA LYS A 47 10.36 -1.70 24.42
C LYS A 47 8.87 -1.37 24.24
N TYR A 48 8.19 -2.10 23.36
CA TYR A 48 6.84 -1.77 22.89
C TYR A 48 5.79 -1.77 24.00
N ASP A 49 5.80 -2.73 24.93
CA ASP A 49 4.81 -2.77 26.00
C ASP A 49 4.95 -1.60 26.96
N GLU A 50 6.20 -1.23 27.32
CA GLU A 50 6.46 -0.03 28.14
C GLU A 50 6.03 1.26 27.41
N ALA A 51 6.31 1.34 26.10
CA ALA A 51 5.89 2.49 25.26
C ALA A 51 4.36 2.64 25.24
N ILE A 52 3.63 1.54 25.08
CA ILE A 52 2.15 1.52 25.11
C ILE A 52 1.62 2.06 26.44
N VAL A 53 2.24 1.68 27.57
CA VAL A 53 1.85 2.19 28.89
C VAL A 53 2.04 3.71 28.97
N GLU A 54 3.17 4.24 28.50
CA GLU A 54 3.43 5.68 28.53
C GLU A 54 2.49 6.44 27.59
N PHE A 55 2.26 6.00 26.37
CA PHE A 55 1.24 6.61 25.50
C PHE A 55 -0.17 6.54 26.08
N THR A 56 -0.52 5.47 26.80
CA THR A 56 -1.82 5.35 27.43
C THR A 56 -2.00 6.39 28.55
N LYS A 57 -0.94 6.68 29.34
CA LYS A 57 -0.94 7.78 30.31
C LYS A 57 -1.07 9.13 29.62
N ALA A 58 -0.33 9.35 28.54
CA ALA A 58 -0.42 10.58 27.76
C ALA A 58 -1.85 10.82 27.21
N ILE A 59 -2.48 9.78 26.68
CA ILE A 59 -3.86 9.84 26.17
C ILE A 59 -4.87 10.11 27.28
N ALA A 60 -4.67 9.56 28.49
CA ALA A 60 -5.53 9.84 29.63
C ALA A 60 -5.53 11.33 30.01
N LEU A 61 -4.37 11.99 29.86
CA LEU A 61 -4.21 13.43 30.11
C LEU A 61 -4.65 14.29 28.92
N SER A 62 -4.55 13.80 27.68
CA SER A 62 -4.88 14.54 26.45
C SER A 62 -5.63 13.66 25.43
N SER A 63 -6.86 13.29 25.75
CA SER A 63 -7.68 12.34 24.98
C SER A 63 -8.10 12.83 23.58
N LYS A 64 -7.90 14.13 23.26
CA LYS A 64 -8.21 14.72 21.94
C LYS A 64 -6.97 14.91 21.07
N ASP A 65 -5.78 14.55 21.53
CA ASP A 65 -4.57 14.63 20.71
C ASP A 65 -4.43 13.40 19.81
N ALA A 66 -4.81 13.55 18.53
CA ALA A 66 -4.75 12.51 17.53
C ALA A 66 -3.32 11.96 17.32
N ARG A 67 -2.26 12.74 17.61
CA ARG A 67 -0.86 12.31 17.46
C ARG A 67 -0.54 11.16 18.43
N LEU A 68 -1.02 11.24 19.67
CA LEU A 68 -0.79 10.21 20.67
C LEU A 68 -1.39 8.86 20.28
N TYR A 69 -2.59 8.87 19.68
CA TYR A 69 -3.22 7.66 19.13
C TYR A 69 -2.43 7.17 17.89
N THR A 70 -1.97 8.09 17.04
CA THR A 70 -1.14 7.72 15.88
C THR A 70 0.12 7.00 16.33
N ASP A 71 0.84 7.55 17.30
CA ASP A 71 2.10 7.01 17.79
C ASP A 71 1.88 5.69 18.53
N ARG A 72 0.86 5.59 19.40
CA ARG A 72 0.52 4.33 20.06
C ARG A 72 0.08 3.27 19.06
N GLY A 73 -0.73 3.61 18.07
CA GLY A 73 -1.15 2.72 17.00
C GLY A 73 0.02 2.16 16.19
N ARG A 74 1.03 2.99 15.90
CA ARG A 74 2.28 2.55 15.27
C ARG A 74 3.04 1.55 16.15
N VAL A 75 3.10 1.80 17.46
CA VAL A 75 3.73 0.88 18.41
C VAL A 75 2.94 -0.43 18.50
N TYR A 76 1.61 -0.39 18.55
CA TYR A 76 0.78 -1.59 18.50
C TYR A 76 1.05 -2.40 17.23
N ARG A 77 1.14 -1.74 16.06
CA ARG A 77 1.47 -2.41 14.80
C ARG A 77 2.86 -3.04 14.83
N ALA A 78 3.86 -2.35 15.38
CA ALA A 78 5.22 -2.87 15.54
C ALA A 78 5.27 -4.07 16.49
N ALA A 79 4.43 -4.07 17.53
CA ALA A 79 4.26 -5.19 18.47
C ALA A 79 3.35 -6.30 17.95
N ALA A 80 2.93 -6.25 16.66
CA ALA A 80 1.98 -7.18 16.03
C ALA A 80 0.58 -7.22 16.69
N LYS A 81 0.23 -6.21 17.51
CA LYS A 81 -1.09 -6.02 18.12
C LYS A 81 -2.00 -5.28 17.13
N ILE A 82 -2.39 -5.97 16.07
CA ILE A 82 -3.05 -5.35 14.91
C ILE A 82 -4.46 -4.82 15.21
N PRO A 83 -5.34 -5.52 15.96
CA PRO A 83 -6.65 -5.00 16.31
C PRO A 83 -6.57 -3.67 17.08
N GLU A 84 -5.64 -3.57 18.03
CA GLU A 84 -5.43 -2.37 18.84
C GLU A 84 -4.89 -1.20 17.99
N ALA A 85 -3.97 -1.49 17.05
CA ALA A 85 -3.48 -0.50 16.10
C ALA A 85 -4.62 0.07 15.25
N LEU A 86 -5.47 -0.79 14.70
CA LEU A 86 -6.63 -0.36 13.90
C LEU A 86 -7.63 0.47 14.70
N ALA A 87 -7.86 0.13 15.97
CA ALA A 87 -8.72 0.91 16.86
C ALA A 87 -8.15 2.33 17.12
N ASP A 88 -6.85 2.45 17.34
CA ASP A 88 -6.20 3.74 17.49
C ASP A 88 -6.26 4.58 16.20
N PHE A 89 -6.01 3.99 15.03
CA PHE A 89 -6.12 4.72 13.77
C PHE A 89 -7.57 5.09 13.43
N ALA A 90 -8.56 4.30 13.83
CA ALA A 90 -9.97 4.69 13.74
C ALA A 90 -10.24 5.93 14.62
N LYS A 91 -9.65 6.00 15.83
CA LYS A 91 -9.76 7.17 16.69
C LYS A 91 -9.06 8.40 16.11
N VAL A 92 -7.93 8.24 15.41
CA VAL A 92 -7.29 9.33 14.64
C VAL A 92 -8.24 9.89 13.60
N ILE A 93 -8.91 9.03 12.83
CA ILE A 93 -9.88 9.45 11.80
C ILE A 93 -11.08 10.19 12.44
N GLU A 94 -11.59 9.69 13.58
CA GLU A 94 -12.68 10.36 14.32
C GLU A 94 -12.26 11.77 14.77
N LEU A 95 -11.05 11.91 15.32
CA LEU A 95 -10.54 13.19 15.84
C LEU A 95 -10.14 14.16 14.71
N THR A 96 -9.67 13.64 13.58
CA THR A 96 -9.16 14.45 12.46
C THR A 96 -9.69 13.95 11.11
N PRO A 97 -11.01 14.03 10.85
CA PRO A 97 -11.64 13.39 9.67
C PRO A 97 -11.20 14.00 8.32
N LYS A 98 -10.61 15.20 8.33
CA LYS A 98 -10.08 15.88 7.14
C LYS A 98 -8.58 15.64 6.92
N SER A 99 -7.92 14.88 7.79
CA SER A 99 -6.51 14.53 7.67
C SER A 99 -6.36 13.17 7.00
N GLU A 100 -5.37 13.05 6.13
CA GLU A 100 -5.00 11.80 5.48
C GLU A 100 -4.29 10.80 6.42
N VAL A 101 -3.78 11.27 7.56
CA VAL A 101 -2.86 10.49 8.42
C VAL A 101 -3.49 9.19 8.91
N GLY A 102 -4.71 9.23 9.44
CA GLY A 102 -5.36 8.03 9.96
C GLY A 102 -5.62 6.98 8.87
N TYR A 103 -5.97 7.42 7.67
CA TYR A 103 -6.18 6.56 6.50
C TYR A 103 -4.85 5.94 6.02
N LEU A 104 -3.77 6.73 5.97
CA LEU A 104 -2.43 6.23 5.63
C LEU A 104 -1.98 5.13 6.60
N GLU A 105 -2.13 5.35 7.89
CA GLU A 105 -1.69 4.41 8.91
C GLU A 105 -2.55 3.12 8.91
N ARG A 106 -3.87 3.27 8.71
CA ARG A 106 -4.76 2.11 8.60
C ARG A 106 -4.46 1.30 7.35
N GLY A 107 -4.27 1.95 6.20
CA GLY A 107 -3.83 1.29 4.97
C GLY A 107 -2.49 0.58 5.13
N GLN A 108 -1.51 1.21 5.79
CA GLN A 108 -0.23 0.57 6.07
C GLN A 108 -0.39 -0.68 6.97
N THR A 109 -1.34 -0.65 7.90
CA THR A 109 -1.62 -1.82 8.75
C THR A 109 -2.25 -2.96 7.94
N MET A 110 -3.11 -2.64 6.98
CA MET A 110 -3.68 -3.62 6.03
C MET A 110 -2.60 -4.20 5.11
N MET A 111 -1.64 -3.38 4.65
CA MET A 111 -0.47 -3.86 3.88
C MET A 111 0.33 -4.91 4.63
N VAL A 112 0.56 -4.72 5.94
CA VAL A 112 1.27 -5.72 6.79
C VAL A 112 0.50 -7.05 6.87
N GLN A 113 -0.82 -7.02 6.73
CA GLN A 113 -1.67 -8.22 6.67
C GLN A 113 -1.84 -8.80 5.26
N ASN A 114 -1.14 -8.25 4.23
CA ASN A 114 -1.31 -8.56 2.81
C ASN A 114 -2.75 -8.30 2.28
N LYS A 115 -3.52 -7.45 2.95
CA LYS A 115 -4.87 -7.02 2.53
C LYS A 115 -4.76 -5.82 1.58
N PHE A 116 -4.20 -6.07 0.39
CA PHE A 116 -3.80 -5.02 -0.54
C PHE A 116 -4.99 -4.24 -1.12
N ASP A 117 -6.10 -4.90 -1.42
CA ASP A 117 -7.30 -4.22 -1.93
C ASP A 117 -7.94 -3.33 -0.85
N GLU A 118 -7.99 -3.80 0.41
CA GLU A 118 -8.46 -2.99 1.53
C GLU A 118 -7.54 -1.78 1.77
N ALA A 119 -6.21 -1.98 1.72
CA ALA A 119 -5.24 -0.90 1.84
C ALA A 119 -5.42 0.15 0.73
N LEU A 120 -5.74 -0.28 -0.49
CA LEU A 120 -5.97 0.60 -1.63
C LEU A 120 -7.18 1.52 -1.41
N VAL A 121 -8.26 1.03 -0.78
CA VAL A 121 -9.41 1.86 -0.39
C VAL A 121 -8.98 2.99 0.55
N GLU A 122 -8.18 2.67 1.56
CA GLU A 122 -7.67 3.64 2.53
C GLU A 122 -6.75 4.67 1.87
N TYR A 123 -5.83 4.23 1.01
CA TYR A 123 -4.91 5.12 0.31
C TYR A 123 -5.61 6.01 -0.72
N ASN A 124 -6.68 5.53 -1.37
CA ASN A 124 -7.51 6.37 -2.23
C ASN A 124 -8.13 7.51 -1.41
N LYS A 125 -8.64 7.23 -0.21
CA LYS A 125 -9.17 8.26 0.67
C LYS A 125 -8.09 9.24 1.13
N ALA A 126 -6.89 8.75 1.42
CA ALA A 126 -5.75 9.62 1.77
C ALA A 126 -5.37 10.57 0.62
N VAL A 127 -5.31 10.08 -0.62
CA VAL A 127 -5.04 10.92 -1.82
C VAL A 127 -6.16 11.94 -2.04
N GLU A 128 -7.43 11.57 -1.84
CA GLU A 128 -8.57 12.49 -1.94
C GLU A 128 -8.46 13.64 -0.93
N LEU A 129 -8.09 13.32 0.31
CA LEU A 129 -7.98 14.31 1.39
C LEU A 129 -6.75 15.21 1.24
N ASN A 130 -5.64 14.68 0.78
CA ASN A 130 -4.41 15.46 0.58
C ASN A 130 -3.71 15.10 -0.74
N PRO A 131 -4.19 15.64 -1.87
CA PRO A 131 -3.63 15.36 -3.21
C PRO A 131 -2.24 15.98 -3.43
N LYS A 132 -1.73 16.76 -2.48
CA LYS A 132 -0.38 17.35 -2.54
C LYS A 132 0.65 16.61 -1.69
N ASN A 133 0.25 15.58 -0.97
CA ASN A 133 1.17 14.79 -0.15
C ASN A 133 1.76 13.63 -0.99
N PRO A 134 3.08 13.67 -1.33
CA PRO A 134 3.73 12.62 -2.11
C PRO A 134 3.66 11.24 -1.45
N VAL A 135 3.57 11.19 -0.11
CA VAL A 135 3.50 9.92 0.62
C VAL A 135 2.21 9.16 0.29
N CYS A 136 1.09 9.86 0.06
CA CYS A 136 -0.17 9.21 -0.30
C CYS A 136 -0.04 8.42 -1.60
N TYR A 137 0.60 9.01 -2.61
CA TYR A 137 0.85 8.36 -3.90
C TYR A 137 1.89 7.23 -3.78
N ASP A 138 2.99 7.44 -3.06
CA ASP A 138 3.99 6.39 -2.86
C ASP A 138 3.39 5.15 -2.19
N ARG A 139 2.56 5.32 -1.17
CA ARG A 139 1.87 4.21 -0.48
C ARG A 139 0.83 3.54 -1.36
N ARG A 140 0.06 4.30 -2.12
CA ARG A 140 -0.92 3.73 -3.06
C ARG A 140 -0.23 3.00 -4.21
N GLY A 141 0.83 3.57 -4.75
CA GLY A 141 1.68 2.90 -5.75
C GLY A 141 2.23 1.57 -5.26
N TYR A 142 2.64 1.51 -3.98
CA TYR A 142 3.10 0.25 -3.39
C TYR A 142 1.98 -0.79 -3.24
N ALA A 143 0.75 -0.38 -2.93
CA ALA A 143 -0.40 -1.28 -2.94
C ALA A 143 -0.72 -1.77 -4.37
N PHE A 144 -0.70 -0.88 -5.37
CA PHE A 144 -0.84 -1.28 -6.77
C PHE A 144 0.23 -2.28 -7.22
N TYR A 145 1.48 -2.06 -6.85
CA TYR A 145 2.57 -2.99 -7.18
C TYR A 145 2.31 -4.40 -6.63
N ASN A 146 1.88 -4.51 -5.37
CA ASN A 146 1.58 -5.80 -4.75
C ASN A 146 0.34 -6.48 -5.37
N LEU A 147 -0.59 -5.72 -5.92
CA LEU A 147 -1.73 -6.21 -6.72
C LEU A 147 -1.35 -6.52 -8.17
N ARG A 148 -0.08 -6.42 -8.55
CA ARG A 148 0.45 -6.57 -9.91
C ARG A 148 -0.12 -5.57 -10.93
N LYS A 149 -0.66 -4.46 -10.46
CA LYS A 149 -1.14 -3.32 -11.27
C LYS A 149 0.02 -2.35 -11.50
N TYR A 150 1.03 -2.83 -12.25
CA TYR A 150 2.32 -2.16 -12.32
C TYR A 150 2.27 -0.80 -13.02
N GLU A 151 1.44 -0.64 -14.04
CA GLU A 151 1.24 0.63 -14.73
C GLU A 151 0.63 1.69 -13.79
N ASP A 152 -0.34 1.29 -12.94
CA ASP A 152 -0.91 2.16 -11.92
C ASP A 152 0.15 2.56 -10.88
N ALA A 153 0.99 1.60 -10.46
CA ALA A 153 2.10 1.86 -9.56
C ALA A 153 3.10 2.86 -10.16
N VAL A 154 3.48 2.72 -11.43
CA VAL A 154 4.37 3.67 -12.13
C VAL A 154 3.77 5.07 -12.16
N ARG A 155 2.45 5.22 -12.43
CA ARG A 155 1.78 6.52 -12.42
C ARG A 155 1.87 7.19 -11.04
N ASP A 156 1.56 6.44 -10.00
CA ASP A 156 1.57 6.96 -8.63
C ASP A 156 3.00 7.29 -8.15
N TYR A 157 3.98 6.44 -8.40
CA TYR A 157 5.37 6.76 -8.08
C TYR A 157 5.87 7.98 -8.87
N THR A 158 5.44 8.14 -10.11
CA THR A 158 5.78 9.33 -10.91
C THR A 158 5.20 10.59 -10.29
N ALA A 159 3.93 10.57 -9.85
CA ALA A 159 3.32 11.70 -9.16
C ALA A 159 4.06 12.00 -7.83
N SER A 160 4.43 10.98 -7.06
CA SER A 160 5.20 11.15 -5.83
C SER A 160 6.57 11.80 -6.09
N ILE A 161 7.31 11.32 -7.10
CA ILE A 161 8.62 11.85 -7.48
C ILE A 161 8.54 13.30 -7.96
N GLN A 162 7.52 13.66 -8.73
CA GLN A 162 7.31 15.05 -9.18
C GLN A 162 7.12 16.02 -8.01
N MET A 163 6.46 15.58 -6.94
CA MET A 163 6.26 16.39 -5.73
C MET A 163 7.48 16.37 -4.80
N LYS A 164 8.20 15.25 -4.73
CA LYS A 164 9.35 15.04 -3.85
C LYS A 164 10.45 14.23 -4.56
N PRO A 165 11.36 14.90 -5.29
CA PRO A 165 12.38 14.24 -6.12
C PRO A 165 13.62 13.78 -5.35
N ASP A 166 13.65 13.90 -4.04
CA ASP A 166 14.79 13.58 -3.17
C ASP A 166 14.65 12.26 -2.39
N ASN A 167 13.66 11.43 -2.72
CA ASN A 167 13.44 10.16 -2.06
C ASN A 167 13.94 8.97 -2.89
N PRO A 168 15.12 8.38 -2.58
CA PRO A 168 15.67 7.27 -3.35
C PRO A 168 14.79 6.02 -3.35
N LEU A 169 14.00 5.81 -2.28
CA LEU A 169 13.11 4.65 -2.17
C LEU A 169 12.01 4.68 -3.23
N THR A 170 11.43 5.85 -3.53
CA THR A 170 10.36 5.96 -4.54
C THR A 170 10.91 5.71 -5.95
N PHE A 171 12.14 6.16 -6.25
CA PHE A 171 12.82 5.81 -7.51
C PHE A 171 13.05 4.29 -7.63
N ASN A 172 13.56 3.66 -6.57
CA ASN A 172 13.74 2.20 -6.55
C ASN A 172 12.42 1.46 -6.79
N ARG A 173 11.33 1.88 -6.15
CA ARG A 173 10.00 1.28 -6.33
C ARG A 173 9.47 1.45 -7.75
N ARG A 174 9.68 2.62 -8.38
CA ARG A 174 9.29 2.82 -9.77
C ARG A 174 10.12 1.97 -10.72
N ALA A 175 11.41 1.85 -10.46
CA ALA A 175 12.28 0.95 -11.20
C ALA A 175 11.83 -0.52 -11.07
N ASP A 176 11.47 -0.98 -9.87
CA ASP A 176 10.94 -2.33 -9.66
C ASP A 176 9.64 -2.55 -10.46
N ALA A 177 8.77 -1.54 -10.54
CA ALA A 177 7.56 -1.60 -11.35
C ALA A 177 7.88 -1.66 -12.85
N TYR A 178 8.86 -0.90 -13.34
CA TYR A 178 9.35 -0.99 -14.72
C TYR A 178 9.98 -2.36 -15.03
N VAL A 179 10.75 -2.92 -14.09
CA VAL A 179 11.30 -4.28 -14.23
C VAL A 179 10.18 -5.33 -14.34
N ALA A 180 9.14 -5.21 -13.51
CA ALA A 180 8.00 -6.11 -13.57
C ALA A 180 7.23 -6.03 -14.92
N LEU A 181 7.25 -4.85 -15.56
CA LEU A 181 6.72 -4.62 -16.92
C LEU A 181 7.70 -5.01 -18.03
N VAL A 182 8.88 -5.57 -17.69
CA VAL A 182 9.96 -5.86 -18.65
C VAL A 182 10.45 -4.58 -19.39
N GLN A 183 10.27 -3.43 -18.80
CA GLN A 183 10.67 -2.12 -19.31
C GLN A 183 12.04 -1.72 -18.75
N PHE A 184 13.06 -2.52 -18.98
CA PHE A 184 14.39 -2.37 -18.38
C PHE A 184 15.04 -1.01 -18.69
N ALA A 185 14.84 -0.48 -19.89
CA ALA A 185 15.40 0.82 -20.27
C ALA A 185 14.88 1.98 -19.43
N GLN A 186 13.61 1.92 -18.98
CA GLN A 186 13.01 2.94 -18.11
C GLN A 186 13.47 2.79 -16.65
N ALA A 187 13.84 1.59 -16.22
CA ALA A 187 14.31 1.35 -14.86
C ALA A 187 15.72 1.92 -14.60
N VAL A 188 16.59 1.97 -15.62
CA VAL A 188 18.00 2.43 -15.46
C VAL A 188 18.11 3.83 -14.89
N PRO A 189 17.47 4.89 -15.46
CA PRO A 189 17.63 6.24 -14.94
C PRO A 189 17.09 6.40 -13.51
N ASP A 190 16.10 5.63 -13.12
CA ASP A 190 15.58 5.65 -11.75
C ASP A 190 16.60 5.07 -10.76
N LEU A 191 17.18 3.91 -11.07
CA LEU A 191 18.21 3.30 -10.23
C LEU A 191 19.48 4.16 -10.15
N GLU A 192 19.89 4.78 -11.25
CA GLU A 192 21.01 5.72 -11.27
C GLU A 192 20.72 6.97 -10.41
N THR A 193 19.48 7.47 -10.44
CA THR A 193 19.05 8.59 -9.60
C THR A 193 19.01 8.19 -8.13
N ALA A 194 18.49 7.02 -7.81
CA ALA A 194 18.47 6.49 -6.45
C ALA A 194 19.89 6.37 -5.87
N LEU A 195 20.87 5.91 -6.68
CA LEU A 195 22.27 5.84 -6.27
C LEU A 195 22.95 7.22 -6.13
N LYS A 196 22.56 8.22 -6.93
CA LYS A 196 23.03 9.60 -6.73
C LYS A 196 22.54 10.15 -5.39
N LEU A 197 21.30 9.81 -4.98
CA LEU A 197 20.73 10.24 -3.71
C LEU A 197 21.27 9.42 -2.52
N LYS A 198 21.61 8.15 -2.74
CA LYS A 198 22.16 7.23 -1.73
C LYS A 198 23.26 6.36 -2.36
N PRO A 199 24.51 6.85 -2.42
CA PRO A 199 25.60 6.17 -3.15
C PRO A 199 25.96 4.77 -2.62
N ASP A 200 25.82 4.54 -1.31
CA ASP A 200 26.23 3.29 -0.66
C ASP A 200 25.11 2.23 -0.61
N ASP A 201 24.08 2.37 -1.45
CA ASP A 201 22.97 1.39 -1.50
C ASP A 201 23.36 0.20 -2.37
N PHE A 202 23.88 -0.84 -1.71
CA PHE A 202 24.30 -2.09 -2.34
C PHE A 202 23.17 -2.77 -3.11
N ASP A 203 21.96 -2.81 -2.55
CA ASP A 203 20.79 -3.45 -3.21
C ASP A 203 20.43 -2.73 -4.52
N THR A 204 20.45 -1.40 -4.50
CA THR A 204 20.19 -0.61 -5.71
C THR A 204 21.30 -0.81 -6.76
N THR A 205 22.57 -0.93 -6.34
CA THR A 205 23.68 -1.22 -7.25
C THR A 205 23.49 -2.58 -7.95
N GLN A 206 23.16 -3.62 -7.20
CA GLN A 206 22.90 -4.95 -7.78
C GLN A 206 21.71 -4.94 -8.75
N ARG A 207 20.63 -4.22 -8.42
CA ARG A 207 19.47 -4.05 -9.31
C ARG A 207 19.87 -3.36 -10.62
N LEU A 208 20.69 -2.32 -10.54
CA LEU A 208 21.16 -1.61 -11.72
C LEU A 208 22.00 -2.51 -12.64
N GLU A 209 22.92 -3.28 -12.06
CA GLU A 209 23.73 -4.25 -12.81
C GLU A 209 22.84 -5.31 -13.48
N TYR A 210 21.87 -5.86 -12.75
CA TYR A 210 20.90 -6.82 -13.28
C TYR A 210 20.13 -6.24 -14.48
N VAL A 211 19.61 -5.02 -14.33
CA VAL A 211 18.82 -4.35 -15.38
C VAL A 211 19.68 -4.07 -16.61
N LYS A 212 20.92 -3.58 -16.43
CA LYS A 212 21.88 -3.35 -17.52
C LYS A 212 22.23 -4.65 -18.24
N ALA A 213 22.45 -5.74 -17.53
CA ALA A 213 22.71 -7.05 -18.12
C ALA A 213 21.53 -7.54 -18.99
N LYS A 214 20.27 -7.28 -18.56
CA LYS A 214 19.08 -7.62 -19.36
C LYS A 214 18.94 -6.80 -20.64
N LEU A 215 19.47 -5.58 -20.66
CA LEU A 215 19.49 -4.75 -21.88
C LEU A 215 20.56 -5.19 -22.88
N VAL A 216 21.69 -5.69 -22.40
CA VAL A 216 22.81 -6.15 -23.24
C VAL A 216 22.60 -7.58 -23.74
N SER A 217 21.93 -8.43 -22.95
CA SER A 217 21.61 -9.79 -23.37
C SER A 217 20.69 -9.76 -24.59
N PRO A 218 21.08 -10.31 -25.74
CA PRO A 218 20.17 -10.40 -26.88
C PRO A 218 18.92 -11.12 -26.39
N ARG A 219 17.74 -10.53 -26.65
CA ARG A 219 16.50 -11.28 -26.49
C ARG A 219 16.71 -12.63 -27.17
N PRO A 220 16.39 -13.78 -26.53
CA PRO A 220 16.35 -15.01 -27.28
C PRO A 220 15.47 -14.70 -28.50
N VAL A 221 16.07 -14.73 -29.68
CA VAL A 221 15.31 -14.63 -30.90
C VAL A 221 14.40 -15.85 -30.81
N VAL A 222 13.14 -15.63 -30.44
CA VAL A 222 12.11 -16.66 -30.64
C VAL A 222 12.21 -16.89 -32.11
N ALA A 223 12.86 -18.01 -32.46
CA ALA A 223 12.98 -18.41 -33.85
C ALA A 223 11.57 -18.32 -34.42
N ALA A 224 11.40 -17.49 -35.44
CA ALA A 224 10.10 -17.40 -36.08
C ALA A 224 9.64 -18.84 -36.31
N PRO A 225 8.39 -19.20 -35.98
CA PRO A 225 7.92 -20.55 -36.17
C PRO A 225 8.33 -20.93 -37.59
N PRO A 226 8.94 -22.13 -37.79
CA PRO A 226 9.45 -22.51 -39.10
C PRO A 226 8.39 -22.16 -40.11
N SER A 227 8.75 -21.31 -41.08
CA SER A 227 7.81 -20.89 -42.11
C SER A 227 7.17 -22.16 -42.65
N THR A 228 5.86 -22.31 -42.44
CA THR A 228 5.11 -23.42 -43.01
C THR A 228 5.51 -23.48 -44.49
N PRO A 229 6.04 -24.61 -44.97
CA PRO A 229 6.43 -24.72 -46.38
C PRO A 229 5.25 -24.24 -47.21
N ALA A 230 5.52 -23.39 -48.18
CA ALA A 230 4.49 -22.86 -49.05
C ALA A 230 3.65 -24.04 -49.58
N PRO A 231 2.33 -23.95 -49.63
CA PRO A 231 1.50 -25.04 -50.15
C PRO A 231 2.01 -25.41 -51.54
N PRO A 232 2.11 -26.68 -51.83
CA PRO A 232 2.60 -27.12 -53.15
C PRO A 232 1.74 -26.49 -54.25
N PRO A 233 2.34 -26.10 -55.38
CA PRO A 233 1.60 -25.50 -56.48
C PRO A 233 0.46 -26.44 -56.94
N PRO A 234 -0.68 -25.92 -57.37
CA PRO A 234 -1.93 -26.70 -57.60
C PRO A 234 -1.77 -27.87 -58.57
N TRP A 235 -0.73 -27.89 -59.44
CA TRP A 235 -0.47 -28.98 -60.33
C TRP A 235 0.29 -30.19 -59.70
N LYS A 236 0.78 -30.06 -58.46
CA LYS A 236 1.38 -31.17 -57.69
C LYS A 236 0.41 -31.83 -56.72
N MET A 237 -0.86 -31.44 -56.66
CA MET A 237 -1.86 -32.17 -55.93
C MET A 237 -2.18 -33.45 -56.72
N SER A 238 -1.61 -34.59 -56.30
CA SER A 238 -2.07 -35.90 -56.70
C SER A 238 -3.55 -36.03 -56.29
N MET A 239 -4.40 -36.48 -57.21
CA MET A 239 -5.82 -36.70 -56.98
C MET A 239 -6.05 -37.46 -55.67
N PRO A 240 -7.04 -37.04 -54.83
CA PRO A 240 -7.34 -37.78 -53.62
C PRO A 240 -7.80 -39.20 -53.99
N LEU A 241 -7.09 -40.16 -53.46
CA LEU A 241 -7.54 -41.57 -53.45
C LEU A 241 -8.96 -41.58 -52.85
N LYS A 242 -9.94 -42.09 -53.59
CA LYS A 242 -11.30 -42.31 -53.11
C LYS A 242 -11.24 -43.32 -51.96
N ILE A 243 -11.05 -42.87 -50.75
CA ILE A 243 -11.26 -43.70 -49.55
C ILE A 243 -12.78 -43.73 -49.30
N GLY A 244 -13.34 -44.91 -49.49
CA GLY A 244 -14.76 -45.14 -49.29
C GLY A 244 -15.19 -44.78 -47.90
N LEU A 245 -16.32 -44.04 -47.79
CA LEU A 245 -17.07 -43.80 -46.59
C LEU A 245 -17.53 -45.12 -45.99
N GLY A 246 -16.75 -45.73 -45.11
CA GLY A 246 -17.12 -47.08 -44.61
C GLY A 246 -16.68 -47.41 -43.22
N ALA A 247 -16.15 -46.79 -42.35
CA ALA A 247 -15.97 -47.23 -40.97
C ALA A 247 -15.82 -46.09 -39.92
N GLY A 248 -15.21 -44.95 -40.34
CA GLY A 248 -14.94 -43.85 -39.37
C GLY A 248 -16.20 -43.10 -38.95
N ALA A 249 -17.18 -42.92 -39.85
CA ALA A 249 -18.41 -42.19 -39.56
C ALA A 249 -19.33 -42.95 -38.57
N LEU A 250 -19.32 -44.28 -38.64
CA LEU A 250 -20.11 -45.10 -37.71
C LEU A 250 -19.57 -45.04 -36.28
N ILE A 251 -18.24 -45.01 -36.12
CA ILE A 251 -17.63 -44.94 -34.78
C ILE A 251 -17.92 -43.60 -34.10
N VAL A 252 -17.88 -42.50 -34.86
CA VAL A 252 -18.17 -41.15 -34.30
C VAL A 252 -19.63 -41.04 -33.88
N ILE A 253 -20.56 -41.59 -34.69
CA ILE A 253 -21.99 -41.57 -34.34
C ILE A 253 -22.26 -42.42 -33.09
N ILE A 254 -21.61 -43.59 -32.98
CA ILE A 254 -21.75 -44.49 -31.80
C ILE A 254 -21.20 -43.78 -30.54
N ILE A 255 -20.05 -43.08 -30.64
CA ILE A 255 -19.48 -42.35 -29.50
C ILE A 255 -20.42 -41.21 -29.06
N ILE A 256 -20.97 -40.44 -29.98
CA ILE A 256 -21.93 -39.38 -29.70
C ILE A 256 -23.22 -39.94 -29.05
N ALA A 257 -23.72 -41.05 -29.55
CA ALA A 257 -24.90 -41.72 -28.98
C ALA A 257 -24.65 -42.23 -27.56
N ILE A 258 -23.47 -42.79 -27.28
CA ILE A 258 -23.08 -43.23 -25.92
C ILE A 258 -22.95 -42.05 -24.95
N ILE A 259 -22.39 -40.93 -25.42
CA ILE A 259 -22.28 -39.70 -24.60
C ILE A 259 -23.70 -39.16 -24.29
N PHE A 260 -24.59 -39.17 -25.27
CA PHE A 260 -25.96 -38.67 -25.10
C PHE A 260 -26.79 -39.57 -24.17
N LEU A 261 -26.67 -40.89 -24.28
CA LEU A 261 -27.32 -41.84 -23.38
C LEU A 261 -26.79 -41.79 -21.95
N ARG A 262 -25.48 -41.59 -21.77
CA ARG A 262 -24.90 -41.39 -20.42
C ARG A 262 -25.32 -40.08 -19.77
N ARG A 263 -25.60 -39.03 -20.57
CA ARG A 263 -26.15 -37.77 -20.03
C ARG A 263 -27.61 -37.90 -19.58
N LYS A 264 -28.39 -38.73 -20.28
CA LYS A 264 -29.81 -38.96 -19.94
C LYS A 264 -30.00 -39.84 -18.70
N SER A 265 -29.02 -40.66 -18.35
CA SER A 265 -29.08 -41.54 -17.15
C SER A 265 -28.51 -40.87 -15.88
N ARG A 266 -28.06 -39.63 -15.94
CA ARG A 266 -27.56 -38.83 -14.79
C ARG A 266 -28.44 -37.60 -14.49
N GLY A 267 -29.64 -37.58 -14.99
CA GLY A 267 -30.64 -36.57 -14.70
C GLY A 267 -31.58 -37.08 -13.61
N TYR A 268 -31.15 -36.94 -12.35
CA TYR A 268 -31.94 -36.65 -11.15
C TYR A 268 -30.97 -36.00 -10.15
#